data_68d07f47856d6a846958d0c7fd0137be
#
_entry.id   68d07f47856d6a846958d0c7fd0137be
#
_cell.length_a   1.000
_cell.length_b   1.000
_cell.length_c   1.000
_cell.angle_alpha   90.00
_cell.angle_beta   90.00
_cell.angle_gamma   90.00
#
_symmetry.space_group_name_H-M   'P 1'
#
loop_
_entity.id
_entity.type
_entity.pdbx_description
1 polymer ?
#
loop_
_entity_poly.entity_id
_entity_poly.type
_entity_poly.pdbx_seq_one_letter_code
_entity_poly.pdbx_strand_id
1 'polypeptide(L)'
;MAVLDTSALLNWPIERCRGQLVSMLQQQELSRVDEQRWMLIDSLDMDWRTASDSERQSILDIAAKTGDLPRLSDVDIDLLALALANQTNLVTDDYRMKNVAREAGIDVQGVMTSGGKKQWKWVLRCIGCRQTEEVSAEAHRSKHDDVKACDRCGAPMKLKRA
;
A
#
# COMPACT_ATOMS: atom_id res chain seq x y z
N MET A 1 -11.61 10.96 11.67
CA MET A 1 -10.46 11.15 10.74
C MET A 1 -10.04 9.79 10.19
N ALA A 2 -9.66 9.75 8.94
CA ALA A 2 -9.15 8.55 8.27
C ALA A 2 -7.98 8.91 7.37
N VAL A 3 -7.14 7.94 7.04
CA VAL A 3 -6.10 8.09 6.02
C VAL A 3 -6.72 7.76 4.66
N LEU A 4 -6.62 8.68 3.71
CA LEU A 4 -7.18 8.50 2.37
C LEU A 4 -6.09 8.10 1.38
N ASP A 5 -6.30 7.02 0.64
CA ASP A 5 -5.44 6.73 -0.49
C ASP A 5 -5.81 7.59 -1.70
N THR A 6 -5.01 7.52 -2.76
CA THR A 6 -5.19 8.34 -3.95
C THR A 6 -6.54 8.09 -4.63
N SER A 7 -7.05 6.87 -4.60
CA SER A 7 -8.36 6.54 -5.20
C SER A 7 -9.51 7.25 -4.47
N ALA A 8 -9.42 7.39 -3.15
CA ALA A 8 -10.40 8.17 -2.38
C ALA A 8 -10.32 9.65 -2.73
N LEU A 9 -9.11 10.20 -2.83
CA LEU A 9 -8.90 11.60 -3.20
C LEU A 9 -9.42 11.90 -4.61
N LEU A 10 -9.35 10.94 -5.52
CA LEU A 10 -9.83 11.09 -6.89
C LEU A 10 -11.34 10.94 -7.04
N ASN A 11 -11.99 10.15 -6.19
CA ASN A 11 -13.37 9.71 -6.41
C ASN A 11 -14.38 10.17 -5.36
N TRP A 12 -13.96 10.48 -4.13
CA TRP A 12 -14.88 10.94 -3.10
C TRP A 12 -15.38 12.35 -3.37
N PRO A 13 -16.58 12.70 -2.88
CA PRO A 13 -17.00 14.11 -2.87
C PRO A 13 -15.95 14.96 -2.18
N ILE A 14 -15.64 16.11 -2.79
CA ILE A 14 -14.52 16.97 -2.34
C ILE A 14 -14.63 17.34 -0.86
N GLU A 15 -15.83 17.67 -0.40
CA GLU A 15 -16.06 18.03 1.01
C GLU A 15 -15.84 16.86 1.97
N ARG A 16 -15.99 15.62 1.51
CA ARG A 16 -15.73 14.44 2.32
C ARG A 16 -14.24 14.23 2.58
N CYS A 17 -13.40 14.75 1.69
CA CYS A 17 -11.95 14.69 1.85
C CYS A 17 -11.42 15.69 2.88
N ARG A 18 -12.13 16.77 3.14
CA ARG A 18 -11.67 17.86 4.01
C ARG A 18 -11.25 17.34 5.39
N GLY A 19 -10.08 17.80 5.85
CA GLY A 19 -9.56 17.50 7.19
C GLY A 19 -9.05 16.08 7.39
N GLN A 20 -9.07 15.25 6.36
CA GLN A 20 -8.59 13.89 6.45
C GLN A 20 -7.04 13.84 6.40
N LEU A 21 -6.49 12.75 6.89
CA LEU A 21 -5.03 12.52 6.93
C LEU A 21 -4.57 11.97 5.58
N VAL A 22 -3.54 12.57 5.02
CA VAL A 22 -2.98 12.22 3.71
C VAL A 22 -1.47 12.29 3.73
N SER A 23 -0.83 11.56 2.83
CA SER A 23 0.62 11.57 2.71
C SER A 23 1.08 12.69 1.77
N MET A 24 2.14 13.38 2.16
CA MET A 24 2.80 14.35 1.29
C MET A 24 3.30 13.73 -0.01
N LEU A 25 3.58 12.43 -0.03
CA LEU A 25 3.99 11.72 -1.23
C LEU A 25 2.88 11.62 -2.29
N GLN A 26 1.62 11.80 -1.88
CA GLN A 26 0.47 11.78 -2.81
C GLN A 26 0.35 13.04 -3.65
N GLN A 27 0.97 14.14 -3.25
CA GLN A 27 0.85 15.42 -3.95
C GLN A 27 1.32 15.30 -5.40
N GLN A 28 2.49 14.72 -5.61
CA GLN A 28 3.04 14.52 -6.95
C GLN A 28 2.22 13.52 -7.76
N GLU A 29 1.77 12.44 -7.13
CA GLU A 29 0.93 11.45 -7.80
C GLU A 29 -0.38 12.05 -8.27
N LEU A 30 -1.09 12.78 -7.40
CA LEU A 30 -2.35 13.45 -7.75
C LEU A 30 -2.19 14.46 -8.87
N SER A 31 -1.17 15.32 -8.81
CA SER A 31 -0.95 16.34 -9.83
C SER A 31 -0.67 15.74 -11.19
N ARG A 32 -0.05 14.56 -11.23
CA ARG A 32 0.25 13.83 -12.46
C ARG A 32 -0.99 13.14 -13.05
N VAL A 33 -1.84 12.58 -12.20
CA VAL A 33 -3.01 11.81 -12.61
C VAL A 33 -4.18 12.72 -12.98
N ASP A 34 -4.46 13.74 -12.17
CA ASP A 34 -5.57 14.66 -12.37
C ASP A 34 -5.23 16.02 -11.73
N GLU A 35 -4.69 16.93 -12.55
CA GLU A 35 -4.26 18.25 -12.09
C GLU A 35 -5.41 19.08 -11.55
N GLN A 36 -6.59 19.04 -12.19
CA GLN A 36 -7.76 19.79 -11.71
C GLN A 36 -8.22 19.29 -10.36
N ARG A 37 -8.26 17.98 -10.18
CA ARG A 37 -8.61 17.38 -8.89
C ARG A 37 -7.58 17.72 -7.82
N TRP A 38 -6.29 17.68 -8.17
CA TRP A 38 -5.21 18.11 -7.29
C TRP A 38 -5.42 19.56 -6.80
N MET A 39 -5.75 20.49 -7.70
CA MET A 39 -5.99 21.87 -7.33
C MET A 39 -7.14 22.01 -6.32
N LEU A 40 -8.20 21.23 -6.48
CA LEU A 40 -9.32 21.20 -5.53
C LEU A 40 -8.87 20.66 -4.17
N ILE A 41 -8.15 19.55 -4.15
CA ILE A 41 -7.64 18.92 -2.92
C ILE A 41 -6.66 19.87 -2.21
N ASP A 42 -5.76 20.51 -2.95
CA ASP A 42 -4.78 21.45 -2.40
C ASP A 42 -5.45 22.66 -1.73
N SER A 43 -6.62 23.05 -2.21
CA SER A 43 -7.39 24.16 -1.62
C SER A 43 -8.15 23.76 -0.34
N LEU A 44 -8.24 22.45 -0.03
CA LEU A 44 -8.88 21.98 1.18
C LEU A 44 -7.91 22.01 2.36
N ASP A 45 -8.48 22.05 3.54
CA ASP A 45 -7.71 21.97 4.79
C ASP A 45 -7.44 20.47 5.11
N MET A 46 -6.45 19.91 4.40
CA MET A 46 -6.02 18.52 4.57
C MET A 46 -4.90 18.44 5.61
N ASP A 47 -4.82 17.30 6.30
CA ASP A 47 -3.73 17.02 7.22
C ASP A 47 -2.61 16.26 6.48
N TRP A 48 -1.70 17.02 5.87
CA TRP A 48 -0.57 16.47 5.12
C TRP A 48 0.55 16.05 6.05
N ARG A 49 0.90 14.76 6.04
CA ARG A 49 1.99 14.20 6.86
C ARG A 49 2.89 13.28 6.06
N THR A 50 4.06 13.00 6.63
CA THR A 50 4.97 11.97 6.15
C THR A 50 5.27 11.05 7.33
N ALA A 51 5.22 9.74 7.11
CA ALA A 51 5.57 8.77 8.13
C ALA A 51 7.08 8.82 8.44
N SER A 52 7.45 8.53 9.69
CA SER A 52 8.85 8.38 10.07
C SER A 52 9.45 7.10 9.53
N ASP A 53 10.78 6.99 9.52
CA ASP A 53 11.48 5.78 9.07
C ASP A 53 11.10 4.57 9.92
N SER A 54 10.95 4.73 11.24
CA SER A 54 10.55 3.63 12.12
C SER A 54 9.11 3.18 11.89
N GLU A 55 8.20 4.11 11.63
CA GLU A 55 6.82 3.81 11.27
C GLU A 55 6.74 3.04 9.95
N ARG A 56 7.50 3.48 8.96
CA ARG A 56 7.59 2.80 7.65
C ARG A 56 8.20 1.42 7.79
N GLN A 57 9.24 1.26 8.62
CA GLN A 57 9.88 -0.03 8.84
C GLN A 57 8.91 -1.05 9.42
N SER A 58 8.04 -0.64 10.34
CA SER A 58 6.99 -1.52 10.88
C SER A 58 6.08 -2.06 9.77
N ILE A 59 5.69 -1.22 8.82
CA ILE A 59 4.86 -1.65 7.68
C ILE A 59 5.66 -2.52 6.72
N LEU A 60 6.92 -2.21 6.45
CA LEU A 60 7.78 -3.05 5.59
C LEU A 60 7.87 -4.47 6.15
N ASP A 61 8.05 -4.63 7.45
CA ASP A 61 8.12 -5.94 8.11
C ASP A 61 6.79 -6.70 7.99
N ILE A 62 5.67 -6.02 8.19
CA ILE A 62 4.34 -6.63 8.07
C ILE A 62 4.05 -6.99 6.61
N ALA A 63 4.35 -6.11 5.67
CA ALA A 63 4.14 -6.36 4.24
C ALA A 63 5.02 -7.50 3.72
N ALA A 64 6.23 -7.67 4.25
CA ALA A 64 7.08 -8.82 3.94
C ALA A 64 6.43 -10.11 4.46
N LYS A 65 5.90 -10.09 5.68
CA LYS A 65 5.23 -11.24 6.29
C LYS A 65 4.02 -11.70 5.47
N THR A 66 3.21 -10.78 4.95
CA THR A 66 2.07 -11.12 4.08
C THR A 66 2.51 -11.46 2.65
N GLY A 67 3.71 -11.04 2.26
CA GLY A 67 4.24 -11.21 0.91
C GLY A 67 3.81 -10.14 -0.09
N ASP A 68 3.07 -9.11 0.35
CA ASP A 68 2.60 -8.04 -0.54
C ASP A 68 3.68 -6.99 -0.85
N LEU A 69 4.77 -6.95 -0.06
CA LEU A 69 5.77 -5.88 -0.14
C LEU A 69 6.26 -5.56 -1.55
N PRO A 70 6.61 -6.54 -2.42
CA PRO A 70 7.11 -6.21 -3.75
C PRO A 70 6.13 -5.41 -4.63
N ARG A 71 4.85 -5.46 -4.33
CA ARG A 71 3.79 -4.80 -5.11
C ARG A 71 3.35 -3.45 -4.55
N LEU A 72 3.88 -3.04 -3.40
CA LEU A 72 3.51 -1.79 -2.76
C LEU A 72 4.47 -0.67 -3.18
N SER A 73 3.91 0.51 -3.47
CA SER A 73 4.69 1.71 -3.75
C SER A 73 5.14 2.38 -2.45
N ASP A 74 6.03 3.38 -2.57
CA ASP A 74 6.42 4.21 -1.42
C ASP A 74 5.23 4.95 -0.82
N VAL A 75 4.31 5.40 -1.67
CA VAL A 75 3.06 6.05 -1.24
C VAL A 75 2.20 5.08 -0.42
N ASP A 76 2.04 3.85 -0.89
CA ASP A 76 1.26 2.82 -0.18
C ASP A 76 1.84 2.53 1.20
N ILE A 77 3.16 2.37 1.29
CA ILE A 77 3.86 2.14 2.55
C ILE A 77 3.65 3.32 3.50
N ASP A 78 3.77 4.54 3.02
CA ASP A 78 3.60 5.75 3.83
C ASP A 78 2.17 5.86 4.37
N LEU A 79 1.16 5.61 3.55
CA LEU A 79 -0.25 5.63 3.95
C LEU A 79 -0.56 4.58 5.02
N LEU A 80 -0.08 3.36 4.83
CA LEU A 80 -0.23 2.29 5.82
C LEU A 80 0.47 2.65 7.14
N ALA A 81 1.67 3.22 7.06
CA ALA A 81 2.43 3.65 8.24
C ALA A 81 1.72 4.77 8.99
N LEU A 82 1.17 5.75 8.28
CA LEU A 82 0.38 6.84 8.89
C LEU A 82 -0.87 6.30 9.59
N ALA A 83 -1.58 5.36 8.97
CA ALA A 83 -2.77 4.76 9.56
C ALA A 83 -2.43 3.98 10.84
N LEU A 84 -1.36 3.19 10.82
CA LEU A 84 -0.92 2.42 11.97
C LEU A 84 -0.48 3.34 13.12
N ALA A 85 0.38 4.31 12.85
CA ALA A 85 0.93 5.20 13.85
C ALA A 85 -0.13 6.09 14.51
N ASN A 86 -1.13 6.51 13.77
CA ASN A 86 -2.20 7.38 14.26
C ASN A 86 -3.45 6.61 14.72
N GLN A 87 -3.42 5.29 14.65
CA GLN A 87 -4.54 4.42 15.05
C GLN A 87 -5.86 4.84 14.39
N THR A 88 -5.80 5.10 13.08
CA THR A 88 -6.96 5.54 12.31
C THR A 88 -7.28 4.55 11.19
N ASN A 89 -8.49 4.69 10.62
CA ASN A 89 -8.91 3.86 9.51
C ASN A 89 -8.14 4.23 8.24
N LEU A 90 -7.95 3.26 7.36
CA LEU A 90 -7.44 3.45 6.01
C LEU A 90 -8.59 3.33 5.01
N VAL A 91 -8.71 4.27 4.10
CA VAL A 91 -9.70 4.25 3.02
C VAL A 91 -9.01 3.93 1.72
N THR A 92 -9.24 2.74 1.21
CA THR A 92 -8.63 2.25 -0.03
C THR A 92 -9.47 1.14 -0.66
N ASP A 93 -9.41 1.04 -1.98
CA ASP A 93 -9.92 -0.12 -2.72
C ASP A 93 -8.79 -1.06 -3.14
N ASP A 94 -7.52 -0.68 -2.90
CA ASP A 94 -6.37 -1.50 -3.23
C ASP A 94 -6.36 -2.77 -2.36
N TYR A 95 -6.50 -3.90 -3.00
CA TYR A 95 -6.56 -5.21 -2.37
C TYR A 95 -5.28 -5.54 -1.57
N ARG A 96 -4.10 -5.17 -2.07
CA ARG A 96 -2.83 -5.46 -1.38
C ARG A 96 -2.66 -4.59 -0.15
N MET A 97 -3.04 -3.32 -0.23
CA MET A 97 -3.07 -2.44 0.94
C MET A 97 -4.05 -2.96 2.00
N LYS A 98 -5.24 -3.41 1.59
CA LYS A 98 -6.21 -4.02 2.51
C LYS A 98 -5.64 -5.24 3.21
N ASN A 99 -4.91 -6.08 2.49
CA ASN A 99 -4.31 -7.30 3.05
C ASN A 99 -3.27 -6.97 4.12
N VAL A 100 -2.36 -6.05 3.85
CA VAL A 100 -1.35 -5.59 4.82
C VAL A 100 -2.01 -4.87 6.00
N ALA A 101 -2.99 -4.02 5.75
CA ALA A 101 -3.70 -3.29 6.79
C ALA A 101 -4.37 -4.24 7.79
N ARG A 102 -5.01 -5.29 7.30
CA ARG A 102 -5.64 -6.30 8.18
C ARG A 102 -4.61 -7.02 9.04
N GLU A 103 -3.49 -7.43 8.48
CA GLU A 103 -2.40 -8.04 9.25
C GLU A 103 -1.85 -7.09 10.31
N ALA A 104 -1.81 -5.80 10.02
CA ALA A 104 -1.35 -4.75 10.95
C ALA A 104 -2.40 -4.36 11.99
N GLY A 105 -3.63 -4.84 11.88
CA GLY A 105 -4.73 -4.45 12.77
C GLY A 105 -5.33 -3.09 12.45
N ILE A 106 -5.15 -2.59 11.23
CA ILE A 106 -5.73 -1.34 10.74
C ILE A 106 -7.12 -1.63 10.17
N ASP A 107 -8.12 -0.88 10.60
CA ASP A 107 -9.46 -0.95 10.03
C ASP A 107 -9.47 -0.34 8.62
N VAL A 108 -10.09 -1.03 7.68
CA VAL A 108 -10.13 -0.62 6.27
C VAL A 108 -11.57 -0.34 5.85
N GLN A 109 -11.73 0.78 5.16
CA GLN A 109 -12.96 1.15 4.48
C GLN A 109 -12.70 1.20 2.98
N GLY A 110 -13.61 0.65 2.16
CA GLY A 110 -13.53 0.78 0.71
C GLY A 110 -13.90 2.18 0.24
N VAL A 111 -13.35 2.58 -0.89
CA VAL A 111 -13.72 3.85 -1.55
C VAL A 111 -15.06 3.69 -2.27
N MET A 112 -15.14 2.68 -3.14
CA MET A 112 -16.31 2.38 -3.98
C MET A 112 -16.81 0.96 -3.80
N THR A 113 -16.05 0.09 -3.13
CA THR A 113 -16.38 -1.33 -2.94
C THR A 113 -16.55 -1.66 -1.46
N SER A 114 -17.40 -2.66 -1.17
CA SER A 114 -17.39 -3.32 0.13
C SER A 114 -16.23 -4.32 0.12
N GLY A 115 -15.19 -4.09 0.91
CA GLY A 115 -13.98 -4.88 0.89
C GLY A 115 -14.17 -6.37 1.16
N GLY A 116 -13.46 -7.21 0.42
CA GLY A 116 -13.37 -8.63 0.72
C GLY A 116 -12.75 -8.89 2.09
N LYS A 117 -13.18 -9.96 2.77
CA LYS A 117 -12.75 -10.27 4.15
C LYS A 117 -11.63 -11.30 4.22
N LYS A 118 -11.12 -11.79 3.09
CA LYS A 118 -10.09 -12.84 3.07
C LYS A 118 -8.71 -12.27 3.26
N GLN A 119 -7.94 -12.90 4.17
CA GLN A 119 -6.53 -12.62 4.37
C GLN A 119 -5.72 -13.59 3.51
N TRP A 120 -4.73 -13.05 2.79
CA TRP A 120 -3.86 -13.83 1.93
C TRP A 120 -2.42 -13.74 2.39
N LYS A 121 -1.66 -14.84 2.18
CA LYS A 121 -0.20 -14.84 2.29
C LYS A 121 0.39 -15.13 0.91
N TRP A 122 1.39 -14.36 0.52
CA TRP A 122 2.10 -14.49 -0.75
C TRP A 122 3.53 -14.93 -0.50
N VAL A 123 4.02 -15.80 -1.35
CA VAL A 123 5.42 -16.27 -1.32
C VAL A 123 6.01 -16.13 -2.71
N LEU A 124 7.34 -16.08 -2.77
CA LEU A 124 8.06 -16.12 -4.03
C LEU A 124 8.21 -17.59 -4.46
N ARG A 125 7.85 -17.89 -5.69
CA ARG A 125 8.01 -19.23 -6.30
C ARG A 125 8.80 -19.12 -7.58
N CYS A 126 9.86 -19.93 -7.71
CA CYS A 126 10.64 -20.02 -8.92
C CYS A 126 9.81 -20.63 -10.06
N ILE A 127 9.83 -19.99 -11.22
CA ILE A 127 9.13 -20.50 -12.40
C ILE A 127 9.81 -21.72 -13.01
N GLY A 128 11.10 -21.93 -12.72
CA GLY A 128 11.88 -23.07 -13.21
C GLY A 128 11.81 -24.27 -12.28
N CYS A 129 12.47 -24.19 -11.13
CA CYS A 129 12.57 -25.32 -10.20
C CYS A 129 11.43 -25.40 -9.16
N ARG A 130 10.54 -24.42 -9.12
CA ARG A 130 9.40 -24.32 -8.20
C ARG A 130 9.77 -24.15 -6.73
N GLN A 131 11.04 -23.85 -6.43
CA GLN A 131 11.44 -23.53 -5.06
C GLN A 131 10.66 -22.30 -4.57
N THR A 132 10.22 -22.35 -3.31
CA THR A 132 9.51 -21.24 -2.68
C THR A 132 10.36 -20.64 -1.58
N GLU A 133 10.22 -19.33 -1.38
CA GLU A 133 10.79 -18.61 -0.25
C GLU A 133 9.87 -17.49 0.22
N GLU A 134 10.02 -17.10 1.47
CA GLU A 134 9.27 -15.98 2.01
C GLU A 134 9.81 -14.65 1.46
N VAL A 135 8.94 -13.62 1.42
CA VAL A 135 9.32 -12.28 0.98
C VAL A 135 10.11 -11.60 2.10
N SER A 136 11.31 -11.11 1.77
CA SER A 136 12.15 -10.34 2.70
C SER A 136 11.66 -8.90 2.82
N ALA A 137 11.91 -8.28 3.99
CA ALA A 137 11.65 -6.86 4.20
C ALA A 137 12.52 -5.94 3.30
N GLU A 138 13.64 -6.45 2.77
CA GLU A 138 14.50 -5.78 1.81
C GLU A 138 14.17 -6.14 0.35
N ALA A 139 13.07 -6.86 0.11
CA ALA A 139 12.71 -7.29 -1.24
C ALA A 139 12.53 -6.11 -2.19
N HIS A 140 12.99 -6.29 -3.44
CA HIS A 140 12.80 -5.31 -4.49
C HIS A 140 11.32 -5.09 -4.77
N ARG A 141 10.89 -3.85 -4.80
CA ARG A 141 9.50 -3.48 -5.08
C ARG A 141 9.32 -3.26 -6.58
N SER A 142 8.47 -4.05 -7.18
CA SER A 142 8.17 -3.99 -8.61
C SER A 142 6.70 -4.31 -8.85
N LYS A 143 6.09 -3.62 -9.81
CA LYS A 143 4.75 -3.95 -10.30
C LYS A 143 4.77 -5.11 -11.29
N HIS A 144 5.95 -5.54 -11.70
CA HIS A 144 6.18 -6.68 -12.59
C HIS A 144 6.64 -7.90 -11.81
N ASP A 145 6.73 -9.04 -12.46
CA ASP A 145 7.05 -10.32 -11.81
C ASP A 145 8.54 -10.57 -11.56
N ASP A 146 9.38 -9.55 -11.75
CA ASP A 146 10.84 -9.65 -11.64
C ASP A 146 11.36 -9.25 -10.25
N VAL A 147 10.85 -9.89 -9.19
CA VAL A 147 11.24 -9.55 -7.81
C VAL A 147 12.68 -9.96 -7.54
N LYS A 148 13.05 -11.17 -7.91
CA LYS A 148 14.43 -11.67 -7.80
C LYS A 148 14.64 -12.91 -8.68
N ALA A 149 15.91 -13.27 -8.88
CA ALA A 149 16.29 -14.55 -9.47
C ALA A 149 16.37 -15.64 -8.40
N CYS A 150 16.07 -16.88 -8.77
CA CYS A 150 16.19 -18.02 -7.88
C CYS A 150 17.66 -18.33 -7.57
N ASP A 151 18.00 -18.46 -6.31
CA ASP A 151 19.37 -18.79 -5.88
C ASP A 151 19.80 -20.20 -6.31
N ARG A 152 18.84 -21.10 -6.54
CA ARG A 152 19.09 -22.48 -6.93
C ARG A 152 19.30 -22.67 -8.42
N CYS A 153 18.47 -22.07 -9.28
CA CYS A 153 18.51 -22.33 -10.72
C CYS A 153 18.62 -21.06 -11.58
N GLY A 154 18.56 -19.87 -10.98
CA GLY A 154 18.68 -18.59 -11.67
C GLY A 154 17.43 -18.12 -12.41
N ALA A 155 16.35 -18.91 -12.46
CA ALA A 155 15.11 -18.50 -13.10
C ALA A 155 14.39 -17.40 -12.29
N PRO A 156 13.56 -16.57 -12.94
CA PRO A 156 12.77 -15.57 -12.19
C PRO A 156 11.85 -16.18 -11.15
N MET A 157 11.70 -15.51 -10.01
CA MET A 157 10.73 -15.87 -8.98
C MET A 157 9.53 -14.93 -9.04
N LYS A 158 8.34 -15.50 -8.94
CA LYS A 158 7.06 -14.77 -9.00
C LYS A 158 6.30 -14.89 -7.69
N LEU A 159 5.49 -13.86 -7.37
CA LEU A 159 4.57 -13.93 -6.24
C LEU A 159 3.43 -14.88 -6.54
N LYS A 160 3.24 -15.85 -5.66
CA LYS A 160 2.15 -16.84 -5.72
C LYS A 160 1.50 -16.95 -4.34
N ARG A 161 0.25 -17.34 -4.32
CA ARG A 161 -0.46 -17.63 -3.07
C ARG A 161 0.19 -18.83 -2.38
N ALA A 162 0.43 -18.66 -1.10
CA ALA A 162 0.97 -19.75 -0.29
C ALA A 162 -0.01 -20.91 -0.16
#